data_f0994d45bb1a598b372c79a1755c2288
#
_entry.id   f0994d45bb1a598b372c79a1755c2288
#
_cell.length_a   1.000
_cell.length_b   1.000
_cell.length_c   1.000
_cell.angle_alpha   90.00
_cell.angle_beta   90.00
_cell.angle_gamma   90.00
#
_symmetry.space_group_name_H-M   'P 1'
#
loop_
_entity.id
_entity.type
_entity.pdbx_description
1 polymer ?
#
loop_
_entity_poly.entity_id
_entity_poly.type
_entity_poly.pdbx_seq_one_letter_code
_entity_poly.pdbx_strand_id
1 'polypeptide(L)'
;MKEHVIKEVKPGSIAEELEIEAGDVLLTINDEEIEDIFDYRFLIQDEYLEVLIRKPDGEEWELEIDKDYEEDLGLEFENALMSEYRSCCNKCIFCFIDQMPPGMRETLYFKDDDSRLSFLQGNYITLTNMKDKDIDRIIRMHLAPINISVQTTNPELRCKMLNNRFAGEKLKYLQRLYDGNIEMNGQIVCCKGVNDGAELRRSIEDLAKYLPFMRSVSVVPAGITKFRDGLYPLKTFSKAEAEEIIDTIEAYQKQYYEEFGLHFIHASDEWYILAERPLPEEERYDGYIQLENGVGMLRLLMDEFEEALDALLNSGRYAELKDSLNRTLTIATGMLAYPTIRGFAKRLEEVFQGVKIQVVPIRNDFFGETITVSGLITGQDLIRQLKERKNIGEDLGDTLQLPSNLLRSGEQVFLDDVTVSQVEEVLGMRVITVEPGGRDFVEAIINPEYCSDRDNENFVYIQAYTD
;
A
#
# COMPACT_ATOMS: atom_id res chain seq x y z
N MET A 1 9.62 -16.82 29.15
CA MET A 1 9.79 -17.19 27.73
C MET A 1 8.45 -17.15 27.04
N LYS A 2 8.36 -16.56 25.86
CA LYS A 2 7.19 -16.72 24.98
C LYS A 2 7.29 -18.09 24.31
N GLU A 3 6.16 -18.70 24.09
CA GLU A 3 6.07 -20.00 23.44
C GLU A 3 5.64 -19.79 21.97
N HIS A 4 6.45 -20.29 21.04
CA HIS A 4 6.19 -20.18 19.61
C HIS A 4 5.90 -21.56 19.03
N VAL A 5 4.60 -21.87 18.91
CA VAL A 5 4.13 -23.16 18.40
C VAL A 5 4.41 -23.25 16.90
N ILE A 6 5.10 -24.32 16.50
CA ILE A 6 5.40 -24.65 15.11
C ILE A 6 4.13 -25.21 14.49
N LYS A 7 3.65 -24.56 13.43
CA LYS A 7 2.45 -24.96 12.68
C LYS A 7 2.76 -26.02 11.63
N GLU A 8 3.88 -25.81 10.93
CA GLU A 8 4.29 -26.66 9.82
C GLU A 8 5.81 -26.68 9.69
N VAL A 9 6.35 -27.81 9.25
CA VAL A 9 7.76 -28.00 8.91
C VAL A 9 7.85 -28.26 7.42
N LYS A 10 8.69 -27.50 6.71
CA LYS A 10 8.85 -27.63 5.26
C LYS A 10 9.53 -28.95 4.91
N PRO A 11 9.01 -29.70 3.93
CA PRO A 11 9.65 -30.92 3.47
C PRO A 11 11.07 -30.68 2.92
N GLY A 12 12.03 -31.50 3.31
CA GLY A 12 13.44 -31.40 2.92
C GLY A 12 14.21 -30.29 3.64
N SER A 13 13.68 -29.71 4.71
CA SER A 13 14.34 -28.68 5.51
C SER A 13 15.21 -29.26 6.63
N ILE A 14 16.08 -28.44 7.19
CA ILE A 14 16.90 -28.77 8.38
C ILE A 14 16.01 -29.21 9.55
N ALA A 15 14.88 -28.56 9.74
CA ALA A 15 13.95 -28.91 10.82
C ALA A 15 13.37 -30.33 10.64
N GLU A 16 13.04 -30.74 9.40
CA GLU A 16 12.58 -32.10 9.13
C GLU A 16 13.67 -33.15 9.39
N GLU A 17 14.93 -32.87 9.02
CA GLU A 17 16.07 -33.75 9.26
C GLU A 17 16.34 -33.96 10.76
N LEU A 18 16.03 -32.95 11.58
CA LEU A 18 16.18 -32.95 13.03
C LEU A 18 14.96 -33.47 13.78
N GLU A 19 13.98 -34.07 13.07
CA GLU A 19 12.74 -34.59 13.63
C GLU A 19 11.93 -33.57 14.45
N ILE A 20 11.98 -32.27 14.01
CA ILE A 20 11.08 -31.24 14.50
C ILE A 20 9.74 -31.43 13.79
N GLU A 21 8.63 -31.36 14.53
CA GLU A 21 7.30 -31.62 14.03
C GLU A 21 6.33 -30.47 14.34
N ALA A 22 5.22 -30.44 13.61
CA ALA A 22 4.11 -29.52 13.92
C ALA A 22 3.57 -29.81 15.34
N GLY A 23 3.41 -28.77 16.14
CA GLY A 23 3.02 -28.85 17.55
C GLY A 23 4.20 -28.73 18.52
N ASP A 24 5.43 -28.83 18.06
CA ASP A 24 6.61 -28.49 18.86
C ASP A 24 6.63 -26.97 19.14
N VAL A 25 7.34 -26.59 20.21
CA VAL A 25 7.44 -25.19 20.63
C VAL A 25 8.89 -24.73 20.58
N LEU A 26 9.18 -23.72 19.75
CA LEU A 26 10.48 -23.06 19.76
C LEU A 26 10.59 -22.16 21.00
N LEU A 27 11.66 -22.33 21.79
CA LEU A 27 11.92 -21.60 23.04
C LEU A 27 13.01 -20.55 22.88
N THR A 28 14.22 -20.96 22.46
CA THR A 28 15.37 -20.06 22.29
C THR A 28 16.19 -20.46 21.06
N ILE A 29 16.96 -19.51 20.54
CA ILE A 29 18.06 -19.74 19.60
C ILE A 29 19.31 -19.04 20.19
N ASN A 30 20.42 -19.75 20.30
CA ASN A 30 21.68 -19.28 20.90
C ASN A 30 21.47 -18.66 22.30
N ASP A 31 20.66 -19.30 23.15
CA ASP A 31 20.22 -18.80 24.46
C ASP A 31 19.47 -17.46 24.46
N GLU A 32 19.18 -16.87 23.27
CA GLU A 32 18.38 -15.65 23.17
C GLU A 32 16.88 -15.97 23.08
N GLU A 33 16.07 -15.21 23.85
CA GLU A 33 14.60 -15.27 23.78
C GLU A 33 14.10 -14.61 22.48
N ILE A 34 13.10 -15.20 21.84
CA ILE A 34 12.48 -14.73 20.63
C ILE A 34 11.26 -13.89 21.01
N GLU A 35 11.26 -12.58 20.77
CA GLU A 35 10.09 -11.72 20.97
C GLU A 35 9.08 -11.81 19.83
N ASP A 36 9.57 -11.88 18.59
CA ASP A 36 8.78 -11.97 17.37
C ASP A 36 9.60 -12.47 16.16
N ILE A 37 8.99 -12.46 14.97
CA ILE A 37 9.57 -12.97 13.72
C ILE A 37 10.92 -12.35 13.35
N PHE A 38 11.21 -11.09 13.78
CA PHE A 38 12.50 -10.47 13.45
C PHE A 38 13.64 -11.03 14.29
N ASP A 39 13.40 -11.37 15.57
CA ASP A 39 14.42 -12.08 16.35
C ASP A 39 14.70 -13.44 15.73
N TYR A 40 13.64 -14.18 15.36
CA TYR A 40 13.80 -15.46 14.68
C TYR A 40 14.64 -15.32 13.41
N ARG A 41 14.24 -14.43 12.49
CA ARG A 41 14.97 -14.23 11.22
C ARG A 41 16.40 -13.74 11.42
N PHE A 42 16.65 -12.92 12.42
CA PHE A 42 17.98 -12.41 12.72
C PHE A 42 18.89 -13.52 13.29
N LEU A 43 18.37 -14.29 14.26
CA LEU A 43 19.14 -15.33 14.93
C LEU A 43 19.46 -16.52 14.03
N ILE A 44 18.55 -16.88 13.11
CA ILE A 44 18.81 -17.99 12.16
C ILE A 44 19.82 -17.66 11.06
N GLN A 45 20.34 -16.43 10.98
CA GLN A 45 21.37 -16.06 9.99
C GLN A 45 22.76 -16.58 10.36
N ASP A 46 23.00 -16.97 11.61
CA ASP A 46 24.27 -17.57 12.00
C ASP A 46 24.48 -18.94 11.34
N GLU A 47 25.74 -19.30 11.05
CA GLU A 47 26.12 -20.59 10.46
C GLU A 47 26.08 -21.72 11.50
N TYR A 48 26.21 -21.41 12.79
CA TYR A 48 26.07 -22.35 13.92
C TYR A 48 24.97 -21.87 14.86
N LEU A 49 24.02 -22.75 15.15
CA LEU A 49 22.86 -22.45 16.01
C LEU A 49 22.74 -23.52 17.12
N GLU A 50 22.41 -23.05 18.33
CA GLU A 50 21.89 -23.86 19.43
C GLU A 50 20.39 -23.58 19.57
N VAL A 51 19.55 -24.52 19.13
CA VAL A 51 18.09 -24.34 19.11
C VAL A 51 17.45 -25.16 20.21
N LEU A 52 16.74 -24.50 21.13
CA LEU A 52 15.99 -25.18 22.19
C LEU A 52 14.52 -25.29 21.78
N ILE A 53 14.00 -26.49 21.68
CA ILE A 53 12.59 -26.78 21.42
C ILE A 53 11.99 -27.59 22.56
N ARG A 54 10.66 -27.52 22.70
CA ARG A 54 9.91 -28.38 23.62
C ARG A 54 8.87 -29.20 22.84
N LYS A 55 8.93 -30.50 23.02
CA LYS A 55 7.98 -31.46 22.46
C LYS A 55 6.62 -31.37 23.14
N PRO A 56 5.52 -31.84 22.53
CA PRO A 56 4.17 -31.81 23.14
C PRO A 56 4.04 -32.58 24.45
N ASP A 57 4.90 -33.57 24.68
CA ASP A 57 4.96 -34.34 25.95
C ASP A 57 5.73 -33.62 27.07
N GLY A 58 6.35 -32.47 26.77
CA GLY A 58 7.12 -31.63 27.68
C GLY A 58 8.62 -31.93 27.71
N GLU A 59 9.13 -32.85 26.90
CA GLU A 59 10.56 -33.06 26.74
C GLU A 59 11.20 -31.86 26.03
N GLU A 60 12.35 -31.39 26.54
CA GLU A 60 13.13 -30.31 25.90
C GLU A 60 14.32 -30.89 25.16
N TRP A 61 14.47 -30.47 23.90
CA TRP A 61 15.54 -30.85 23.00
C TRP A 61 16.44 -29.66 22.73
N GLU A 62 17.72 -29.82 22.95
CA GLU A 62 18.74 -28.87 22.54
C GLU A 62 19.43 -29.43 21.28
N LEU A 63 19.28 -28.66 20.17
CA LEU A 63 19.73 -29.07 18.85
C LEU A 63 20.89 -28.18 18.41
N GLU A 64 22.05 -28.81 18.11
CA GLU A 64 23.17 -28.13 17.49
C GLU A 64 23.07 -28.22 15.96
N ILE A 65 23.09 -27.09 15.25
CA ILE A 65 22.87 -26.99 13.82
C ILE A 65 24.03 -26.26 13.15
N ASP A 66 24.75 -26.95 12.25
CA ASP A 66 25.65 -26.32 11.29
C ASP A 66 24.96 -26.18 9.95
N LYS A 67 24.87 -24.98 9.38
CA LYS A 67 24.18 -24.67 8.13
C LYS A 67 24.86 -23.57 7.35
N ASP A 68 24.49 -23.40 6.07
CA ASP A 68 24.88 -22.24 5.30
C ASP A 68 24.15 -20.96 5.81
N TYR A 69 24.80 -19.80 5.71
CA TYR A 69 24.29 -18.51 6.22
C TYR A 69 22.87 -18.18 5.74
N GLU A 70 22.57 -18.43 4.47
CA GLU A 70 21.25 -18.12 3.87
C GLU A 70 20.22 -19.26 4.03
N GLU A 71 20.59 -20.39 4.59
CA GLU A 71 19.72 -21.54 4.69
C GLU A 71 18.68 -21.35 5.81
N ASP A 72 17.41 -21.52 5.48
CA ASP A 72 16.27 -21.41 6.42
C ASP A 72 16.05 -22.74 7.15
N LEU A 73 15.66 -22.69 8.41
CA LEU A 73 15.35 -23.89 9.19
C LEU A 73 14.10 -24.64 8.67
N GLY A 74 13.22 -23.94 7.95
CA GLY A 74 11.99 -24.51 7.41
C GLY A 74 10.82 -24.56 8.39
N LEU A 75 10.80 -23.67 9.38
CA LEU A 75 9.74 -23.60 10.39
C LEU A 75 8.67 -22.56 9.99
N GLU A 76 7.41 -22.96 10.05
CA GLU A 76 6.26 -22.05 9.99
C GLU A 76 5.53 -22.03 11.32
N PHE A 77 5.12 -20.82 11.76
CA PHE A 77 4.47 -20.62 13.04
C PHE A 77 2.98 -20.36 12.90
N GLU A 78 2.17 -20.70 13.91
CA GLU A 78 0.72 -20.43 13.92
C GLU A 78 0.40 -18.95 13.72
N ASN A 79 1.21 -18.07 14.31
CA ASN A 79 1.16 -16.63 14.09
C ASN A 79 2.39 -16.18 13.31
N ALA A 80 2.21 -15.71 12.09
CA ALA A 80 3.30 -15.26 11.20
C ALA A 80 4.18 -14.15 11.83
N LEU A 81 3.68 -13.37 12.76
CA LEU A 81 4.45 -12.38 13.52
C LEU A 81 5.06 -12.96 14.81
N MET A 82 4.74 -14.20 15.18
CA MET A 82 5.15 -14.86 16.43
C MET A 82 4.74 -14.09 17.70
N SER A 83 3.87 -13.10 17.58
CA SER A 83 3.28 -12.35 18.69
C SER A 83 2.07 -11.54 18.24
N GLU A 84 1.28 -11.06 19.20
CA GLU A 84 0.07 -10.27 18.93
C GLU A 84 0.34 -8.97 18.18
N TYR A 85 -0.61 -8.54 17.32
CA TYR A 85 -0.57 -7.25 16.63
C TYR A 85 -0.61 -6.08 17.62
N ARG A 86 0.09 -5.01 17.31
CA ARG A 86 0.14 -3.78 18.12
C ARG A 86 -0.81 -2.74 17.54
N SER A 87 -1.95 -2.57 18.18
CA SER A 87 -2.93 -1.54 17.82
C SER A 87 -2.44 -0.13 18.08
N CYS A 88 -2.84 0.83 17.23
CA CYS A 88 -2.52 2.25 17.37
C CYS A 88 -3.18 2.85 18.62
N CYS A 89 -2.39 3.58 19.42
CA CYS A 89 -2.87 4.30 20.60
C CYS A 89 -3.31 5.74 20.33
N ASN A 90 -3.18 6.24 19.10
CA ASN A 90 -3.47 7.62 18.73
C ASN A 90 -4.96 7.84 18.39
N LYS A 91 -5.37 9.12 18.48
CA LYS A 91 -6.68 9.59 18.01
C LYS A 91 -6.48 10.79 17.09
N CYS A 92 -5.81 10.53 15.97
CA CYS A 92 -5.42 11.54 15.01
C CYS A 92 -6.63 12.32 14.49
N ILE A 93 -6.50 13.64 14.36
CA ILE A 93 -7.57 14.50 13.84
C ILE A 93 -8.00 14.14 12.40
N PHE A 94 -7.12 13.44 11.67
CA PHE A 94 -7.29 13.02 10.28
C PHE A 94 -7.47 11.51 10.13
N CYS A 95 -7.58 10.73 11.22
CA CYS A 95 -7.65 9.27 11.15
C CYS A 95 -8.80 8.81 10.26
N PHE A 96 -8.49 8.04 9.22
CA PHE A 96 -9.51 7.55 8.30
C PHE A 96 -10.41 6.49 8.96
N ILE A 97 -9.84 5.64 9.82
CA ILE A 97 -10.59 4.61 10.54
C ILE A 97 -11.65 5.21 11.48
N ASP A 98 -11.37 6.39 12.10
CA ASP A 98 -12.36 7.09 12.94
C ASP A 98 -13.54 7.66 12.13
N GLN A 99 -13.41 7.69 10.80
CA GLN A 99 -14.44 8.15 9.86
C GLN A 99 -15.16 6.99 9.16
N MET A 100 -14.91 5.75 9.57
CA MET A 100 -15.61 4.58 9.03
C MET A 100 -17.04 4.52 9.58
N PRO A 101 -18.06 4.23 8.74
CA PRO A 101 -19.43 4.04 9.22
C PRO A 101 -19.53 2.81 10.12
N PRO A 102 -20.45 2.78 11.06
CA PRO A 102 -20.68 1.58 11.89
C PRO A 102 -21.28 0.43 11.08
N GLY A 103 -21.00 -0.81 11.50
CA GLY A 103 -21.63 -2.01 10.93
C GLY A 103 -20.91 -2.62 9.73
N MET A 104 -19.69 -2.18 9.43
CA MET A 104 -18.79 -2.87 8.51
C MET A 104 -18.08 -4.03 9.22
N ARG A 105 -17.38 -4.89 8.45
CA ARG A 105 -16.60 -5.99 9.03
C ARG A 105 -15.54 -5.50 10.01
N GLU A 106 -15.31 -6.24 11.08
CA GLU A 106 -14.49 -5.84 12.22
C GLU A 106 -13.05 -5.49 11.84
N THR A 107 -12.48 -6.20 10.87
CA THR A 107 -11.10 -5.97 10.41
C THR A 107 -10.86 -4.56 9.87
N LEU A 108 -11.88 -3.87 9.35
CA LEU A 108 -11.77 -2.49 8.84
C LEU A 108 -11.64 -1.43 9.95
N TYR A 109 -11.92 -1.79 11.20
CA TYR A 109 -11.77 -0.88 12.35
C TYR A 109 -10.44 -1.06 13.09
N PHE A 110 -9.63 -2.02 12.66
CA PHE A 110 -8.31 -2.20 13.25
C PHE A 110 -7.39 -1.04 12.86
N LYS A 111 -6.83 -0.38 13.87
CA LYS A 111 -5.86 0.70 13.68
C LYS A 111 -4.47 0.14 13.83
N ASP A 112 -3.75 0.03 12.74
CA ASP A 112 -2.36 -0.40 12.76
C ASP A 112 -1.41 0.71 13.17
N ASP A 113 -0.43 0.38 14.01
CA ASP A 113 0.78 1.17 14.33
C ASP A 113 1.88 0.21 14.81
N ASP A 114 1.95 -0.95 14.14
CA ASP A 114 2.91 -2.01 14.45
C ASP A 114 4.16 -1.87 13.57
N SER A 115 5.30 -1.61 14.20
CA SER A 115 6.56 -1.41 13.47
C SER A 115 6.99 -2.62 12.63
N ARG A 116 6.53 -3.82 12.96
CA ARG A 116 6.84 -5.02 12.18
C ARG A 116 6.18 -4.97 10.81
N LEU A 117 4.96 -4.45 10.73
CA LEU A 117 4.24 -4.30 9.46
C LEU A 117 4.86 -3.20 8.58
N SER A 118 5.61 -2.26 9.16
CA SER A 118 6.39 -1.31 8.36
C SER A 118 7.44 -2.04 7.51
N PHE A 119 8.16 -2.99 8.08
CA PHE A 119 9.19 -3.75 7.36
C PHE A 119 8.63 -4.87 6.48
N LEU A 120 7.51 -5.50 6.88
CA LEU A 120 6.94 -6.65 6.17
C LEU A 120 5.95 -6.27 5.06
N GLN A 121 5.26 -5.13 5.21
CA GLN A 121 4.15 -4.73 4.33
C GLN A 121 4.22 -3.27 3.87
N GLY A 122 5.27 -2.54 4.27
CA GLY A 122 5.40 -1.13 3.90
C GLY A 122 4.50 -0.16 4.68
N ASN A 123 3.85 -0.60 5.77
CA ASN A 123 2.93 0.23 6.55
C ASN A 123 3.64 1.43 7.20
N TYR A 124 2.95 2.58 7.21
CA TYR A 124 3.44 3.80 7.84
C TYR A 124 3.07 3.85 9.32
N ILE A 125 4.08 3.95 10.19
CA ILE A 125 3.91 3.95 11.65
C ILE A 125 4.20 5.32 12.25
N THR A 126 3.57 5.62 13.38
CA THR A 126 3.73 6.94 14.03
C THR A 126 4.91 7.04 15.00
N LEU A 127 5.61 5.95 15.26
CA LEU A 127 6.63 5.77 16.30
C LEU A 127 6.09 5.92 17.74
N THR A 128 4.81 6.26 17.94
CA THR A 128 4.27 6.55 19.29
C THR A 128 4.12 5.30 20.15
N ASN A 129 3.94 4.14 19.52
CA ASN A 129 3.88 2.84 20.19
C ASN A 129 5.27 2.31 20.58
N MET A 130 6.35 2.90 20.05
CA MET A 130 7.71 2.39 20.21
C MET A 130 8.37 2.92 21.50
N LYS A 131 9.27 2.11 22.03
CA LYS A 131 10.14 2.43 23.17
C LYS A 131 11.58 2.50 22.72
N ASP A 132 12.48 2.97 23.60
CA ASP A 132 13.90 3.08 23.28
C ASP A 132 14.50 1.69 22.88
N LYS A 133 14.09 0.61 23.56
CA LYS A 133 14.53 -0.75 23.23
C LYS A 133 14.14 -1.21 21.82
N ASP A 134 12.97 -0.76 21.31
CA ASP A 134 12.51 -1.13 19.98
C ASP A 134 13.40 -0.45 18.92
N ILE A 135 13.80 0.80 19.17
CA ILE A 135 14.75 1.52 18.29
C ILE A 135 16.14 0.89 18.35
N ASP A 136 16.63 0.55 19.56
CA ASP A 136 17.93 -0.15 19.72
C ASP A 136 17.96 -1.46 18.94
N ARG A 137 16.84 -2.20 18.96
CA ARG A 137 16.68 -3.45 18.23
C ARG A 137 16.71 -3.26 16.72
N ILE A 138 15.97 -2.25 16.18
CA ILE A 138 15.98 -1.90 14.75
C ILE A 138 17.41 -1.59 14.29
N ILE A 139 18.16 -0.78 15.07
CA ILE A 139 19.54 -0.42 14.75
C ILE A 139 20.45 -1.65 14.82
N ARG A 140 20.34 -2.47 15.85
CA ARG A 140 21.15 -3.71 16.01
C ARG A 140 20.95 -4.66 14.84
N MET A 141 19.71 -4.87 14.41
CA MET A 141 19.36 -5.79 13.33
C MET A 141 19.42 -5.16 11.94
N HIS A 142 19.73 -3.87 11.88
CA HIS A 142 19.76 -3.06 10.65
C HIS A 142 18.50 -3.20 9.80
N LEU A 143 17.31 -3.17 10.46
CA LEU A 143 16.02 -3.28 9.77
C LEU A 143 15.70 -1.98 9.02
N ALA A 144 15.61 -2.08 7.68
CA ALA A 144 15.39 -0.95 6.78
C ALA A 144 14.64 -1.40 5.50
N PRO A 145 13.91 -0.50 4.80
CA PRO A 145 13.54 0.84 5.27
C PRO A 145 12.42 0.81 6.31
N ILE A 146 12.35 1.85 7.16
CA ILE A 146 11.21 2.08 8.05
C ILE A 146 10.34 3.22 7.52
N ASN A 147 9.03 3.00 7.43
CA ASN A 147 8.07 3.97 6.93
C ASN A 147 7.41 4.74 8.09
N ILE A 148 7.55 6.06 8.11
CA ILE A 148 7.21 6.89 9.27
C ILE A 148 6.13 7.91 8.94
N SER A 149 4.98 7.82 9.60
CA SER A 149 3.93 8.85 9.63
C SER A 149 4.36 10.04 10.49
N VAL A 150 5.06 11.01 9.88
CA VAL A 150 5.65 12.16 10.57
C VAL A 150 4.61 13.20 10.90
N GLN A 151 3.80 13.61 9.92
CA GLN A 151 2.76 14.64 9.93
C GLN A 151 3.29 16.06 10.10
N THR A 152 4.18 16.31 11.03
CA THR A 152 4.88 17.57 11.27
C THR A 152 6.08 17.33 12.18
N THR A 153 7.12 18.13 12.02
CA THR A 153 8.30 18.15 12.92
C THR A 153 8.14 19.11 14.10
N ASN A 154 7.04 19.88 14.15
CA ASN A 154 6.69 20.70 15.31
C ASN A 154 6.14 19.80 16.44
N PRO A 155 6.86 19.64 17.59
CA PRO A 155 6.45 18.68 18.61
C PRO A 155 5.09 18.98 19.23
N GLU A 156 4.76 20.25 19.44
CA GLU A 156 3.49 20.66 20.02
C GLU A 156 2.33 20.41 19.05
N LEU A 157 2.53 20.77 17.77
CA LEU A 157 1.55 20.53 16.73
C LEU A 157 1.34 19.02 16.52
N ARG A 158 2.41 18.22 16.55
CA ARG A 158 2.31 16.76 16.43
C ARG A 158 1.50 16.15 17.55
N CYS A 159 1.69 16.58 18.81
CA CYS A 159 0.85 16.16 19.92
C CYS A 159 -0.63 16.48 19.68
N LYS A 160 -0.93 17.66 19.14
CA LYS A 160 -2.29 18.07 18.80
C LYS A 160 -2.88 17.25 17.65
N MET A 161 -2.11 17.04 16.57
CA MET A 161 -2.57 16.30 15.39
C MET A 161 -2.84 14.84 15.70
N LEU A 162 -1.96 14.17 16.45
CA LEU A 162 -2.12 12.76 16.84
C LEU A 162 -3.02 12.59 18.07
N ASN A 163 -3.42 13.70 18.71
CA ASN A 163 -4.13 13.69 19.98
C ASN A 163 -3.45 12.77 21.02
N ASN A 164 -2.13 12.87 21.09
CA ASN A 164 -1.26 12.09 21.96
C ASN A 164 -0.17 12.98 22.54
N ARG A 165 -0.20 13.20 23.85
CA ARG A 165 0.72 14.11 24.57
C ARG A 165 2.21 13.73 24.46
N PHE A 166 2.51 12.49 24.10
CA PHE A 166 3.87 11.99 23.95
C PHE A 166 4.37 12.02 22.50
N ALA A 167 3.51 12.31 21.51
CA ALA A 167 3.86 12.21 20.11
C ALA A 167 5.02 13.12 19.69
N GLY A 168 5.13 14.32 20.30
CA GLY A 168 6.23 15.24 20.03
C GLY A 168 7.59 14.72 20.48
N GLU A 169 7.66 14.04 21.65
CA GLU A 169 8.91 13.46 22.15
C GLU A 169 9.44 12.34 21.26
N LYS A 170 8.56 11.67 20.53
CA LYS A 170 8.92 10.55 19.66
C LYS A 170 9.68 10.98 18.41
N LEU A 171 9.64 12.27 18.04
CA LEU A 171 10.48 12.80 16.95
C LEU A 171 11.98 12.61 17.20
N LYS A 172 12.42 12.47 18.46
CA LYS A 172 13.82 12.14 18.78
C LYS A 172 14.29 10.83 18.13
N TYR A 173 13.36 9.92 17.81
CA TYR A 173 13.70 8.64 17.19
C TYR A 173 14.19 8.78 15.74
N LEU A 174 13.77 9.83 15.02
CA LEU A 174 14.30 10.14 13.70
C LEU A 174 15.83 10.35 13.75
N GLN A 175 16.32 11.11 14.74
CA GLN A 175 17.75 11.32 14.92
C GLN A 175 18.47 10.01 15.27
N ARG A 176 17.89 9.17 16.13
CA ARG A 176 18.50 7.89 16.49
C ARG A 176 18.61 6.91 15.34
N LEU A 177 17.56 6.85 14.50
CA LEU A 177 17.54 6.03 13.29
C LEU A 177 18.58 6.53 12.28
N TYR A 178 18.67 7.86 12.10
CA TYR A 178 19.68 8.49 11.27
C TYR A 178 21.10 8.17 11.74
N ASP A 179 21.38 8.32 13.06
CA ASP A 179 22.68 8.01 13.66
C ASP A 179 23.04 6.52 13.53
N GLY A 180 22.02 5.66 13.46
CA GLY A 180 22.15 4.21 13.22
C GLY A 180 22.23 3.81 11.74
N ASN A 181 22.25 4.78 10.81
CA ASN A 181 22.23 4.57 9.37
C ASN A 181 21.03 3.75 8.87
N ILE A 182 19.87 3.91 9.49
CA ILE A 182 18.62 3.24 9.09
C ILE A 182 17.91 4.06 8.03
N GLU A 183 17.64 3.46 6.87
CA GLU A 183 16.84 4.10 5.82
C GLU A 183 15.39 4.31 6.28
N MET A 184 14.87 5.51 5.98
CA MET A 184 13.54 5.96 6.38
C MET A 184 12.77 6.51 5.19
N ASN A 185 11.47 6.27 5.14
CA ASN A 185 10.54 7.01 4.29
C ASN A 185 9.55 7.76 5.17
N GLY A 186 9.28 9.01 4.84
CA GLY A 186 8.37 9.87 5.58
C GLY A 186 7.01 10.04 4.89
N GLN A 187 5.97 10.25 5.68
CA GLN A 187 4.65 10.64 5.18
C GLN A 187 4.11 11.83 5.97
N ILE A 188 3.53 12.79 5.26
CA ILE A 188 2.83 13.94 5.81
C ILE A 188 1.40 13.92 5.27
N VAL A 189 0.44 13.57 6.12
CA VAL A 189 -0.99 13.83 5.84
C VAL A 189 -1.26 15.30 6.06
N CYS A 190 -1.41 16.04 4.97
CA CYS A 190 -1.59 17.50 4.98
C CYS A 190 -3.05 17.86 5.30
N CYS A 191 -3.24 18.57 6.41
CA CYS A 191 -4.54 19.03 6.91
C CYS A 191 -4.62 20.55 6.75
N LYS A 192 -5.55 21.02 5.93
CA LYS A 192 -5.75 22.44 5.62
C LYS A 192 -5.91 23.30 6.87
N GLY A 193 -5.06 24.33 6.96
CA GLY A 193 -5.03 25.28 8.10
C GLY A 193 -4.44 24.67 9.38
N VAL A 194 -3.76 23.53 9.32
CA VAL A 194 -3.15 22.86 10.46
C VAL A 194 -1.65 22.68 10.27
N ASN A 195 -1.22 21.86 9.33
CA ASN A 195 0.19 21.58 9.04
C ASN A 195 0.61 21.90 7.60
N ASP A 196 -0.18 22.68 6.89
CA ASP A 196 0.13 23.29 5.60
C ASP A 196 0.99 24.57 5.73
N GLY A 197 1.27 25.23 4.63
CA GLY A 197 1.96 26.52 4.59
C GLY A 197 3.32 26.51 5.31
N ALA A 198 3.48 27.33 6.33
CA ALA A 198 4.75 27.48 7.07
C ALA A 198 5.15 26.19 7.83
N GLU A 199 4.18 25.44 8.37
CA GLU A 199 4.46 24.19 9.08
C GLU A 199 4.89 23.07 8.13
N LEU A 200 4.36 23.04 6.90
CA LEU A 200 4.81 22.13 5.87
C LEU A 200 6.27 22.43 5.48
N ARG A 201 6.58 23.70 5.18
CA ARG A 201 7.97 24.11 4.85
C ARG A 201 8.94 23.75 5.96
N ARG A 202 8.60 24.06 7.21
CA ARG A 202 9.40 23.65 8.38
C ARG A 202 9.64 22.15 8.40
N SER A 203 8.60 21.35 8.20
CA SER A 203 8.73 19.90 8.24
C SER A 203 9.62 19.36 7.11
N ILE A 204 9.53 19.93 5.92
CA ILE A 204 10.42 19.59 4.79
C ILE A 204 11.88 19.89 5.13
N GLU A 205 12.16 21.11 5.62
CA GLU A 205 13.53 21.55 5.98
C GLU A 205 14.12 20.74 7.14
N ASP A 206 13.31 20.38 8.12
CA ASP A 206 13.76 19.56 9.25
C ASP A 206 14.03 18.11 8.84
N LEU A 207 13.21 17.51 7.98
CA LEU A 207 13.37 16.15 7.50
C LEU A 207 14.56 16.01 6.53
N ALA A 208 14.84 17.05 5.74
CA ALA A 208 16.00 17.05 4.85
C ALA A 208 17.35 16.94 5.58
N LYS A 209 17.41 17.27 6.88
CA LYS A 209 18.61 17.10 7.71
C LYS A 209 19.00 15.63 7.91
N TYR A 210 18.07 14.71 7.63
CA TYR A 210 18.28 13.27 7.73
C TYR A 210 18.67 12.61 6.39
N LEU A 211 18.88 13.41 5.32
CA LEU A 211 19.47 12.90 4.07
C LEU A 211 20.89 12.37 4.33
N PRO A 212 21.34 11.27 3.71
CA PRO A 212 20.61 10.50 2.69
C PRO A 212 19.73 9.38 3.25
N PHE A 213 19.66 9.18 4.59
CA PHE A 213 18.91 8.06 5.18
C PHE A 213 17.39 8.29 5.21
N MET A 214 16.90 9.53 5.25
CA MET A 214 15.51 9.83 4.90
C MET A 214 15.43 9.91 3.37
N ARG A 215 15.10 8.77 2.75
CA ARG A 215 15.14 8.57 1.30
C ARG A 215 14.08 9.40 0.57
N SER A 216 12.89 9.43 1.13
CA SER A 216 11.74 10.08 0.49
C SER A 216 10.71 10.53 1.52
N VAL A 217 9.97 11.60 1.21
CA VAL A 217 8.82 12.06 2.00
C VAL A 217 7.65 12.35 1.07
N SER A 218 6.50 11.69 1.32
CA SER A 218 5.25 11.97 0.61
C SER A 218 4.40 13.00 1.35
N VAL A 219 3.75 13.87 0.61
CA VAL A 219 2.72 14.79 1.10
C VAL A 219 1.39 14.41 0.44
N VAL A 220 0.43 13.96 1.25
CA VAL A 220 -0.89 13.53 0.79
C VAL A 220 -1.97 14.38 1.43
N PRO A 221 -3.07 14.72 0.74
CA PRO A 221 -4.17 15.44 1.38
C PRO A 221 -4.92 14.53 2.36
N ALA A 222 -5.47 15.12 3.41
CA ALA A 222 -6.29 14.37 4.36
C ALA A 222 -7.60 13.92 3.70
N GLY A 223 -7.87 12.61 3.67
CA GLY A 223 -9.15 12.06 3.23
C GLY A 223 -10.28 12.44 4.19
N ILE A 224 -11.38 12.95 3.66
CA ILE A 224 -12.52 13.45 4.43
C ILE A 224 -13.78 12.72 3.98
N THR A 225 -14.35 11.86 4.85
CA THR A 225 -15.63 11.20 4.59
C THR A 225 -16.81 12.02 5.14
N LYS A 226 -18.03 11.63 4.80
CA LYS A 226 -19.24 12.23 5.37
C LYS A 226 -19.51 11.81 6.83
N PHE A 227 -18.79 10.82 7.36
CA PHE A 227 -18.95 10.28 8.73
C PHE A 227 -18.00 10.97 9.71
N ARG A 228 -18.11 12.30 9.84
CA ARG A 228 -17.22 13.10 10.68
C ARG A 228 -17.93 13.79 11.84
N ASP A 229 -19.13 13.40 12.17
CA ASP A 229 -19.87 13.99 13.29
C ASP A 229 -19.10 13.77 14.60
N GLY A 230 -18.85 14.88 15.31
CA GLY A 230 -18.08 14.86 16.56
C GLY A 230 -16.55 14.76 16.41
N LEU A 231 -16.01 14.63 15.20
CA LEU A 231 -14.57 14.65 14.93
C LEU A 231 -14.07 16.07 14.67
N TYR A 232 -12.73 16.24 14.69
CA TYR A 232 -12.10 17.51 14.41
C TYR A 232 -12.52 18.05 13.02
N PRO A 233 -12.93 19.33 12.90
CA PRO A 233 -13.49 19.88 11.66
C PRO A 233 -12.40 20.16 10.61
N LEU A 234 -12.00 19.15 9.87
CA LEU A 234 -11.12 19.30 8.71
C LEU A 234 -11.86 19.87 7.49
N LYS A 235 -11.10 20.50 6.61
CA LYS A 235 -11.58 21.08 5.35
C LYS A 235 -10.80 20.51 4.17
N THR A 236 -11.46 20.38 3.04
CA THR A 236 -10.81 20.05 1.75
C THR A 236 -10.02 21.23 1.21
N PHE A 237 -9.01 20.97 0.42
CA PHE A 237 -8.27 21.99 -0.30
C PHE A 237 -9.02 22.40 -1.57
N SER A 238 -8.89 23.66 -1.95
CA SER A 238 -9.30 24.17 -3.24
C SER A 238 -8.19 23.97 -4.29
N LYS A 239 -8.52 24.17 -5.57
CA LYS A 239 -7.55 24.15 -6.67
C LYS A 239 -6.35 25.06 -6.41
N ALA A 240 -6.60 26.33 -6.08
CA ALA A 240 -5.54 27.31 -5.83
C ALA A 240 -4.63 26.92 -4.65
N GLU A 241 -5.21 26.35 -3.59
CA GLU A 241 -4.41 25.87 -2.45
C GLU A 241 -3.59 24.61 -2.80
N ALA A 242 -4.10 23.73 -3.67
CA ALA A 242 -3.35 22.61 -4.20
C ALA A 242 -2.18 23.09 -5.08
N GLU A 243 -2.38 24.12 -5.90
CA GLU A 243 -1.33 24.76 -6.68
C GLU A 243 -0.22 25.31 -5.77
N GLU A 244 -0.56 25.97 -4.64
CA GLU A 244 0.42 26.45 -3.66
C GLU A 244 1.24 25.32 -3.00
N ILE A 245 0.60 24.19 -2.70
CA ILE A 245 1.28 23.00 -2.16
C ILE A 245 2.27 22.44 -3.19
N ILE A 246 1.85 22.27 -4.45
CA ILE A 246 2.70 21.79 -5.54
C ILE A 246 3.89 22.74 -5.73
N ASP A 247 3.63 24.05 -5.86
CA ASP A 247 4.70 25.05 -6.04
C ASP A 247 5.73 25.01 -4.92
N THR A 248 5.25 24.82 -3.66
CA THR A 248 6.14 24.68 -2.51
C THR A 248 6.99 23.41 -2.62
N ILE A 249 6.39 22.26 -2.93
CA ILE A 249 7.09 20.99 -3.03
C ILE A 249 8.09 21.00 -4.20
N GLU A 250 7.69 21.48 -5.37
CA GLU A 250 8.54 21.55 -6.56
C GLU A 250 9.76 22.47 -6.37
N ALA A 251 9.60 23.56 -5.60
CA ALA A 251 10.73 24.43 -5.25
C ALA A 251 11.77 23.69 -4.41
N TYR A 252 11.34 22.90 -3.40
CA TYR A 252 12.24 22.09 -2.59
C TYR A 252 12.83 20.90 -3.37
N GLN A 253 12.04 20.26 -4.24
CA GLN A 253 12.55 19.20 -5.12
C GLN A 253 13.73 19.69 -5.97
N LYS A 254 13.57 20.85 -6.59
CA LYS A 254 14.67 21.45 -7.37
C LYS A 254 15.90 21.71 -6.52
N GLN A 255 15.74 22.30 -5.33
CA GLN A 255 16.84 22.58 -4.39
C GLN A 255 17.59 21.30 -4.00
N TYR A 256 16.84 20.26 -3.55
CA TYR A 256 17.47 19.03 -3.07
C TYR A 256 18.05 18.18 -4.20
N TYR A 257 17.45 18.22 -5.38
CA TYR A 257 18.03 17.57 -6.55
C TYR A 257 19.37 18.19 -6.95
N GLU A 258 19.51 19.53 -6.92
CA GLU A 258 20.77 20.22 -7.17
C GLU A 258 21.85 19.91 -6.10
N GLU A 259 21.45 19.67 -4.84
CA GLU A 259 22.36 19.45 -3.73
C GLU A 259 22.71 17.96 -3.51
N PHE A 260 21.73 17.07 -3.64
CA PHE A 260 21.83 15.64 -3.26
C PHE A 260 21.58 14.67 -4.42
N GLY A 261 21.09 15.12 -5.57
CA GLY A 261 20.67 14.26 -6.68
C GLY A 261 19.38 13.49 -6.42
N LEU A 262 18.58 13.92 -5.45
CA LEU A 262 17.28 13.34 -5.08
C LEU A 262 16.22 14.43 -4.99
N HIS A 263 15.02 14.16 -5.49
CA HIS A 263 13.88 15.08 -5.35
C HIS A 263 13.35 15.11 -3.92
N PHE A 264 13.51 14.00 -3.19
CA PHE A 264 13.29 13.86 -1.76
C PHE A 264 11.84 14.02 -1.29
N ILE A 265 11.17 15.16 -1.60
CA ILE A 265 9.80 15.44 -1.16
C ILE A 265 8.85 15.37 -2.35
N HIS A 266 7.74 14.65 -2.21
CA HIS A 266 6.82 14.39 -3.32
C HIS A 266 5.37 14.72 -2.95
N ALA A 267 4.69 15.43 -3.85
CA ALA A 267 3.24 15.58 -3.81
C ALA A 267 2.57 14.32 -4.41
N SER A 268 1.52 13.81 -3.76
CA SER A 268 0.72 12.73 -4.34
C SER A 268 0.01 13.19 -5.63
N ASP A 269 -0.36 12.23 -6.47
CA ASP A 269 -1.07 12.47 -7.74
C ASP A 269 -2.36 13.27 -7.53
N GLU A 270 -3.02 13.06 -6.38
CA GLU A 270 -4.25 13.79 -6.03
C GLU A 270 -4.06 15.31 -6.00
N TRP A 271 -2.89 15.82 -5.57
CA TRP A 271 -2.60 17.25 -5.62
C TRP A 271 -2.58 17.79 -7.04
N TYR A 272 -1.91 17.09 -7.97
CA TYR A 272 -1.84 17.49 -9.37
C TYR A 272 -3.20 17.46 -10.05
N ILE A 273 -4.02 16.45 -9.76
CA ILE A 273 -5.37 16.33 -10.31
C ILE A 273 -6.26 17.44 -9.75
N LEU A 274 -6.21 17.70 -8.43
CA LEU A 274 -6.99 18.80 -7.81
C LEU A 274 -6.58 20.17 -8.34
N ALA A 275 -5.30 20.37 -8.64
CA ALA A 275 -4.76 21.57 -9.25
C ALA A 275 -5.01 21.66 -10.77
N GLU A 276 -5.53 20.59 -11.39
CA GLU A 276 -5.63 20.44 -12.85
C GLU A 276 -4.28 20.69 -13.56
N ARG A 277 -3.19 20.23 -12.94
CA ARG A 277 -1.84 20.28 -13.50
C ARG A 277 -1.42 18.92 -14.07
N PRO A 278 -0.56 18.89 -15.11
CA PRO A 278 0.03 17.63 -15.56
C PRO A 278 0.87 16.98 -14.45
N LEU A 279 0.86 15.65 -14.43
CA LEU A 279 1.75 14.90 -13.56
C LEU A 279 3.22 15.12 -13.96
N PRO A 280 4.16 15.09 -13.03
CA PRO A 280 5.58 15.10 -13.31
C PRO A 280 6.00 13.96 -14.24
N GLU A 281 7.13 14.12 -14.92
CA GLU A 281 7.75 13.03 -15.68
C GLU A 281 8.43 12.02 -14.75
N GLU A 282 8.68 10.79 -15.23
CA GLU A 282 9.17 9.63 -14.48
C GLU A 282 10.39 9.95 -13.62
N GLU A 283 11.38 10.67 -14.18
CA GLU A 283 12.64 10.98 -13.51
C GLU A 283 12.47 11.77 -12.20
N ARG A 284 11.31 12.40 -12.00
CA ARG A 284 11.04 13.19 -10.80
C ARG A 284 10.53 12.37 -9.61
N TYR A 285 10.33 11.07 -9.78
CA TYR A 285 9.80 10.20 -8.73
C TYR A 285 10.86 9.36 -8.01
N ASP A 286 12.15 9.51 -8.37
CA ASP A 286 13.30 8.83 -7.75
C ASP A 286 13.11 7.30 -7.63
N GLY A 287 12.53 6.68 -8.66
CA GLY A 287 12.25 5.24 -8.69
C GLY A 287 10.95 4.82 -7.96
N TYR A 288 10.01 5.75 -7.79
CA TYR A 288 8.65 5.46 -7.28
C TYR A 288 8.58 4.90 -5.84
N ILE A 289 9.48 5.32 -4.96
CA ILE A 289 9.56 4.84 -3.56
C ILE A 289 8.24 5.04 -2.77
N GLN A 290 7.38 5.98 -3.20
CA GLN A 290 6.17 6.38 -2.46
C GLN A 290 4.86 5.97 -3.17
N LEU A 291 4.87 4.94 -4.02
CA LEU A 291 3.68 4.48 -4.77
C LEU A 291 2.48 4.22 -3.87
N GLU A 292 2.67 3.53 -2.75
CA GLU A 292 1.60 3.20 -1.79
C GLU A 292 0.93 4.45 -1.17
N ASN A 293 1.59 5.60 -1.24
CA ASN A 293 1.03 6.90 -0.87
C ASN A 293 0.40 7.66 -2.04
N GLY A 294 0.21 7.02 -3.19
CA GLY A 294 -0.36 7.63 -4.38
C GLY A 294 0.56 8.66 -5.04
N VAL A 295 1.89 8.46 -4.93
CA VAL A 295 2.90 9.31 -5.57
C VAL A 295 3.41 8.64 -6.83
N GLY A 296 3.05 9.16 -8.00
CA GLY A 296 3.47 8.65 -9.29
C GLY A 296 2.74 7.41 -9.79
N MET A 297 1.67 6.95 -9.09
CA MET A 297 0.90 5.78 -9.54
C MET A 297 0.31 5.96 -10.93
N LEU A 298 -0.25 7.14 -11.20
CA LEU A 298 -0.83 7.42 -12.51
C LEU A 298 0.24 7.65 -13.57
N ARG A 299 1.38 8.25 -13.23
CA ARG A 299 2.51 8.40 -14.16
C ARG A 299 3.01 7.01 -14.58
N LEU A 300 3.34 6.15 -13.62
CA LEU A 300 3.80 4.79 -13.89
C LEU A 300 2.79 4.03 -14.76
N LEU A 301 1.50 4.07 -14.41
CA LEU A 301 0.44 3.44 -15.20
C LEU A 301 0.36 3.98 -16.64
N MET A 302 0.59 5.30 -16.83
CA MET A 302 0.59 5.92 -18.16
C MET A 302 1.78 5.45 -19.00
N ASP A 303 2.96 5.42 -18.41
CA ASP A 303 4.20 5.04 -19.09
C ASP A 303 4.17 3.54 -19.45
N GLU A 304 3.76 2.67 -18.53
CA GLU A 304 3.54 1.23 -18.79
C GLU A 304 2.46 0.96 -19.86
N PHE A 305 1.40 1.78 -19.89
CA PHE A 305 0.35 1.66 -20.91
C PHE A 305 0.90 1.97 -22.31
N GLU A 306 1.63 3.08 -22.47
CA GLU A 306 2.23 3.44 -23.76
C GLU A 306 3.27 2.41 -24.20
N GLU A 307 4.14 1.93 -23.29
CA GLU A 307 5.10 0.86 -23.58
C GLU A 307 4.40 -0.44 -24.03
N ALA A 308 3.34 -0.86 -23.32
CA ALA A 308 2.59 -2.06 -23.67
C ALA A 308 1.87 -1.91 -25.01
N LEU A 309 1.30 -0.75 -25.28
CA LEU A 309 0.63 -0.46 -26.56
C LEU A 309 1.63 -0.43 -27.72
N ASP A 310 2.77 0.21 -27.55
CA ASP A 310 3.83 0.26 -28.55
C ASP A 310 4.41 -1.13 -28.83
N ALA A 311 4.64 -1.93 -27.80
CA ALA A 311 5.09 -3.32 -27.95
C ALA A 311 4.05 -4.17 -28.71
N LEU A 312 2.76 -4.01 -28.43
CA LEU A 312 1.68 -4.67 -29.14
C LEU A 312 1.65 -4.27 -30.62
N LEU A 313 1.68 -2.96 -30.92
CA LEU A 313 1.64 -2.43 -32.30
C LEU A 313 2.80 -2.92 -33.17
N ASN A 314 3.96 -3.17 -32.55
CA ASN A 314 5.13 -3.69 -33.24
C ASN A 314 5.20 -5.23 -33.29
N SER A 315 4.20 -5.93 -32.73
CA SER A 315 4.14 -7.38 -32.70
C SER A 315 3.32 -7.98 -33.84
N GLY A 316 3.56 -9.27 -34.18
CA GLY A 316 2.70 -10.03 -35.08
C GLY A 316 1.25 -10.16 -34.59
N ARG A 317 1.04 -10.14 -33.28
CA ARG A 317 -0.26 -10.23 -32.63
C ARG A 317 -1.21 -9.09 -33.00
N TYR A 318 -0.68 -7.88 -33.19
CA TYR A 318 -1.49 -6.75 -33.66
C TYR A 318 -2.09 -7.01 -35.04
N ALA A 319 -1.30 -7.57 -35.96
CA ALA A 319 -1.80 -7.90 -37.31
C ALA A 319 -2.92 -8.95 -37.30
N GLU A 320 -2.94 -9.84 -36.32
CA GLU A 320 -3.99 -10.85 -36.12
C GLU A 320 -5.26 -10.24 -35.51
N LEU A 321 -5.10 -9.31 -34.58
CA LEU A 321 -6.19 -8.75 -33.78
C LEU A 321 -6.90 -7.56 -34.43
N LYS A 322 -6.19 -6.71 -35.19
CA LYS A 322 -6.69 -5.40 -35.64
C LYS A 322 -8.02 -5.44 -36.39
N ASP A 323 -8.28 -6.51 -37.16
CA ASP A 323 -9.48 -6.66 -38.00
C ASP A 323 -10.46 -7.71 -37.39
N SER A 324 -10.02 -8.51 -36.43
CA SER A 324 -10.80 -9.59 -35.85
C SER A 324 -11.36 -9.26 -34.46
N LEU A 325 -10.69 -8.39 -33.69
CA LEU A 325 -11.12 -8.02 -32.35
C LEU A 325 -12.39 -7.17 -32.43
N ASN A 326 -13.50 -7.73 -31.92
CA ASN A 326 -14.78 -7.05 -31.83
C ASN A 326 -15.34 -7.26 -30.43
N ARG A 327 -15.36 -6.19 -29.63
CA ARG A 327 -15.72 -6.27 -28.23
C ARG A 327 -16.34 -4.96 -27.71
N THR A 328 -17.42 -5.08 -26.95
CA THR A 328 -18.00 -3.96 -26.19
C THR A 328 -17.88 -4.27 -24.72
N LEU A 329 -17.26 -3.39 -23.95
CA LEU A 329 -17.03 -3.59 -22.52
C LEU A 329 -17.14 -2.28 -21.73
N THR A 330 -17.35 -2.42 -20.44
CA THR A 330 -17.38 -1.32 -19.49
C THR A 330 -16.17 -1.39 -18.55
N ILE A 331 -15.53 -0.26 -18.30
CA ILE A 331 -14.53 -0.10 -17.26
C ILE A 331 -15.10 0.82 -16.18
N ALA A 332 -15.23 0.34 -14.95
CA ALA A 332 -15.63 1.18 -13.83
C ALA A 332 -14.41 1.57 -12.98
N THR A 333 -14.31 2.86 -12.67
CA THR A 333 -13.17 3.43 -11.92
C THR A 333 -13.61 4.57 -11.03
N GLY A 334 -12.74 5.00 -10.11
CA GLY A 334 -12.98 6.19 -9.28
C GLY A 334 -12.92 7.49 -10.09
N MET A 335 -13.49 8.53 -9.51
CA MET A 335 -13.53 9.85 -10.15
C MET A 335 -12.13 10.40 -10.43
N LEU A 336 -11.16 10.10 -9.56
CA LEU A 336 -9.77 10.57 -9.64
C LEU A 336 -9.08 10.04 -10.91
N ALA A 337 -9.13 8.73 -11.14
CA ALA A 337 -8.45 8.07 -12.26
C ALA A 337 -9.22 8.15 -13.58
N TYR A 338 -10.50 8.53 -13.56
CA TYR A 338 -11.38 8.51 -14.73
C TYR A 338 -10.80 9.21 -15.97
N PRO A 339 -10.21 10.43 -15.89
CA PRO A 339 -9.69 11.10 -17.09
C PRO A 339 -8.56 10.29 -17.75
N THR A 340 -7.67 9.71 -16.98
CA THR A 340 -6.55 8.89 -17.47
C THR A 340 -7.06 7.60 -18.11
N ILE A 341 -7.94 6.86 -17.43
CA ILE A 341 -8.52 5.62 -17.93
C ILE A 341 -9.35 5.87 -19.20
N ARG A 342 -10.08 6.98 -19.26
CA ARG A 342 -10.83 7.39 -20.48
C ARG A 342 -9.87 7.71 -21.64
N GLY A 343 -8.71 8.30 -21.35
CA GLY A 343 -7.64 8.53 -22.33
C GLY A 343 -7.14 7.22 -22.94
N PHE A 344 -6.84 6.24 -22.11
CA PHE A 344 -6.40 4.90 -22.55
C PHE A 344 -7.46 4.18 -23.39
N ALA A 345 -8.71 4.20 -22.93
CA ALA A 345 -9.81 3.61 -23.66
C ALA A 345 -9.92 4.20 -25.07
N LYS A 346 -9.84 5.54 -25.19
CA LYS A 346 -9.89 6.22 -26.49
C LYS A 346 -8.72 5.82 -27.40
N ARG A 347 -7.50 5.70 -26.86
CA ARG A 347 -6.33 5.25 -27.63
C ARG A 347 -6.54 3.84 -28.18
N LEU A 348 -7.09 2.93 -27.39
CA LEU A 348 -7.38 1.54 -27.82
C LEU A 348 -8.54 1.48 -28.83
N GLU A 349 -9.57 2.30 -28.68
CA GLU A 349 -10.67 2.44 -29.67
C GLU A 349 -10.15 2.99 -31.03
N GLU A 350 -9.14 3.86 -31.03
CA GLU A 350 -8.49 4.37 -32.24
C GLU A 350 -7.65 3.28 -32.95
N VAL A 351 -7.00 2.41 -32.17
CA VAL A 351 -6.17 1.30 -32.66
C VAL A 351 -7.02 0.12 -33.17
N PHE A 352 -8.09 -0.21 -32.45
CA PHE A 352 -8.96 -1.35 -32.73
C PHE A 352 -10.39 -0.89 -33.02
N GLN A 353 -10.75 -0.74 -34.28
CA GLN A 353 -12.06 -0.21 -34.75
C GLN A 353 -13.27 -1.02 -34.27
N GLY A 354 -13.08 -2.31 -33.94
CA GLY A 354 -14.12 -3.20 -33.42
C GLY A 354 -14.29 -3.12 -31.89
N VAL A 355 -13.42 -2.40 -31.19
CA VAL A 355 -13.49 -2.27 -29.74
C VAL A 355 -14.25 -1.01 -29.33
N LYS A 356 -15.19 -1.17 -28.39
CA LYS A 356 -15.95 -0.07 -27.78
C LYS A 356 -15.83 -0.17 -26.27
N ILE A 357 -15.37 0.90 -25.65
CA ILE A 357 -15.07 0.93 -24.21
C ILE A 357 -15.88 2.04 -23.54
N GLN A 358 -16.83 1.63 -22.71
CA GLN A 358 -17.58 2.55 -21.87
C GLN A 358 -16.85 2.75 -20.54
N VAL A 359 -16.12 3.85 -20.37
CA VAL A 359 -15.52 4.17 -19.07
C VAL A 359 -16.53 4.90 -18.19
N VAL A 360 -16.83 4.32 -17.03
CA VAL A 360 -17.83 4.82 -16.09
C VAL A 360 -17.15 5.28 -14.80
N PRO A 361 -17.13 6.59 -14.52
CA PRO A 361 -16.70 7.09 -13.22
C PRO A 361 -17.76 6.76 -12.17
N ILE A 362 -17.38 6.07 -11.11
CA ILE A 362 -18.25 5.74 -9.98
C ILE A 362 -18.08 6.78 -8.89
N ARG A 363 -19.17 7.50 -8.59
CA ARG A 363 -19.21 8.43 -7.47
C ARG A 363 -19.30 7.65 -6.17
N ASN A 364 -18.51 8.03 -5.19
CA ASN A 364 -18.54 7.41 -3.88
C ASN A 364 -19.65 8.05 -3.01
N ASP A 365 -20.85 7.49 -3.09
CA ASP A 365 -21.98 7.96 -2.28
C ASP A 365 -21.94 7.34 -0.87
N PHE A 366 -21.23 6.20 -0.71
CA PHE A 366 -21.11 5.51 0.55
C PHE A 366 -20.25 6.30 1.56
N PHE A 367 -19.03 6.70 1.20
CA PHE A 367 -18.16 7.50 2.07
C PHE A 367 -18.33 9.00 1.89
N GLY A 368 -18.88 9.45 0.79
CA GLY A 368 -19.06 10.86 0.40
C GLY A 368 -18.27 11.23 -0.85
N GLU A 369 -18.77 12.22 -1.58
CA GLU A 369 -18.26 12.63 -2.91
C GLU A 369 -16.80 13.16 -2.88
N THR A 370 -16.29 13.53 -1.71
CA THR A 370 -14.91 13.94 -1.49
C THR A 370 -13.92 12.76 -1.55
N ILE A 371 -14.41 11.53 -1.49
CA ILE A 371 -13.62 10.31 -1.66
C ILE A 371 -13.69 9.91 -3.13
N THR A 372 -12.58 10.05 -3.84
CA THR A 372 -12.53 9.95 -5.31
C THR A 372 -11.68 8.78 -5.82
N VAL A 373 -10.95 8.11 -4.94
CA VAL A 373 -10.09 6.97 -5.27
C VAL A 373 -10.89 5.71 -5.58
N SER A 374 -10.38 4.87 -6.48
CA SER A 374 -11.04 3.63 -6.89
C SER A 374 -11.16 2.63 -5.73
N GLY A 375 -10.10 2.41 -4.96
CA GLY A 375 -10.05 1.41 -3.89
C GLY A 375 -11.05 1.57 -2.73
N LEU A 376 -11.80 2.68 -2.69
CA LEU A 376 -12.85 2.93 -1.70
C LEU A 376 -14.27 2.89 -2.29
N ILE A 377 -14.45 2.47 -3.54
CA ILE A 377 -15.75 2.23 -4.14
C ILE A 377 -16.38 0.98 -3.51
N THR A 378 -17.64 1.07 -3.15
CA THR A 378 -18.41 -0.07 -2.63
C THR A 378 -19.15 -0.80 -3.75
N GLY A 379 -19.43 -2.09 -3.54
CA GLY A 379 -20.24 -2.88 -4.47
C GLY A 379 -21.65 -2.32 -4.67
N GLN A 380 -22.25 -1.74 -3.61
CA GLN A 380 -23.56 -1.09 -3.68
C GLN A 380 -23.55 0.14 -4.58
N ASP A 381 -22.54 1.03 -4.46
CA ASP A 381 -22.43 2.21 -5.31
C ASP A 381 -22.19 1.81 -6.78
N LEU A 382 -21.34 0.82 -7.02
CA LEU A 382 -21.07 0.26 -8.33
C LEU A 382 -22.36 -0.28 -8.99
N ILE A 383 -23.05 -1.20 -8.32
CA ILE A 383 -24.27 -1.82 -8.81
C ILE A 383 -25.35 -0.77 -9.11
N ARG A 384 -25.59 0.15 -8.19
CA ARG A 384 -26.62 1.16 -8.32
C ARG A 384 -26.38 2.04 -9.54
N GLN A 385 -25.17 2.59 -9.67
CA GLN A 385 -24.85 3.54 -10.74
C GLN A 385 -24.83 2.87 -12.13
N LEU A 386 -24.32 1.63 -12.23
CA LEU A 386 -24.38 0.88 -13.50
C LEU A 386 -25.80 0.46 -13.88
N LYS A 387 -26.65 0.10 -12.92
CA LYS A 387 -28.08 -0.15 -13.17
C LYS A 387 -28.81 1.10 -13.69
N GLU A 388 -28.56 2.25 -13.10
CA GLU A 388 -29.12 3.52 -13.53
C GLU A 388 -28.80 3.79 -15.02
N ARG A 389 -27.56 3.55 -15.45
CA ARG A 389 -27.14 3.69 -16.86
C ARG A 389 -27.82 2.68 -17.79
N LYS A 390 -27.90 1.40 -17.37
CA LYS A 390 -28.67 0.38 -18.13
C LYS A 390 -30.14 0.76 -18.30
N ASN A 391 -30.75 1.29 -17.24
CA ASN A 391 -32.16 1.66 -17.27
C ASN A 391 -32.49 2.85 -18.24
N ILE A 392 -31.50 3.73 -18.47
CA ILE A 392 -31.66 4.81 -19.50
C ILE A 392 -31.20 4.36 -20.88
N GLY A 393 -30.87 3.09 -21.06
CA GLY A 393 -30.58 2.50 -22.38
C GLY A 393 -29.13 2.60 -22.83
N GLU A 394 -28.17 2.89 -21.92
CA GLU A 394 -26.74 2.85 -22.26
C GLU A 394 -26.32 1.39 -22.52
N ASP A 395 -25.59 1.17 -23.62
CA ASP A 395 -24.98 -0.13 -23.91
C ASP A 395 -23.67 -0.30 -23.14
N LEU A 396 -23.71 -1.07 -22.08
CA LEU A 396 -22.55 -1.36 -21.23
C LEU A 396 -21.78 -2.62 -21.66
N GLY A 397 -22.23 -3.31 -22.73
CA GLY A 397 -21.63 -4.59 -23.14
C GLY A 397 -21.91 -5.73 -22.14
N ASP A 398 -21.18 -6.82 -22.29
CA ASP A 398 -21.32 -8.03 -21.49
C ASP A 398 -20.21 -8.22 -20.45
N THR A 399 -19.19 -7.38 -20.49
CA THR A 399 -18.00 -7.45 -19.65
C THR A 399 -17.82 -6.15 -18.87
N LEU A 400 -17.56 -6.29 -17.56
CA LEU A 400 -17.22 -5.21 -16.64
C LEU A 400 -15.78 -5.41 -16.12
N GLN A 401 -14.90 -4.47 -16.44
CA GLN A 401 -13.54 -4.45 -15.89
C GLN A 401 -13.46 -3.56 -14.64
N LEU A 402 -12.82 -4.08 -13.61
CA LEU A 402 -12.59 -3.41 -12.34
C LEU A 402 -11.11 -3.49 -11.96
N PRO A 403 -10.52 -2.42 -11.42
CA PRO A 403 -9.17 -2.53 -10.85
C PRO A 403 -9.19 -3.41 -9.61
N SER A 404 -8.19 -4.28 -9.47
CA SER A 404 -8.11 -5.29 -8.39
C SER A 404 -8.11 -4.69 -6.98
N ASN A 405 -7.68 -3.45 -6.82
CA ASN A 405 -7.67 -2.73 -5.54
C ASN A 405 -9.05 -2.33 -4.99
N LEU A 406 -10.15 -2.58 -5.73
CA LEU A 406 -11.51 -2.47 -5.20
C LEU A 406 -11.85 -3.62 -4.26
N LEU A 407 -11.13 -4.73 -4.36
CA LEU A 407 -11.43 -5.95 -3.65
C LEU A 407 -10.45 -6.16 -2.49
N ARG A 408 -10.90 -6.92 -1.50
CA ARG A 408 -10.04 -7.37 -0.42
C ARG A 408 -8.95 -8.30 -0.98
N SER A 409 -7.71 -8.10 -0.50
CA SER A 409 -6.59 -8.93 -0.94
C SER A 409 -6.88 -10.44 -0.72
N GLY A 410 -6.72 -11.23 -1.78
CA GLY A 410 -6.99 -12.68 -1.76
C GLY A 410 -8.46 -13.08 -1.74
N GLU A 411 -9.41 -12.12 -1.86
CA GLU A 411 -10.84 -12.42 -1.84
C GLU A 411 -11.59 -11.61 -2.90
N GLN A 412 -12.69 -12.18 -3.43
CA GLN A 412 -13.55 -11.55 -4.43
C GLN A 412 -14.69 -10.76 -3.75
N VAL A 413 -14.32 -9.84 -2.81
CA VAL A 413 -15.28 -9.13 -1.94
C VAL A 413 -14.92 -7.65 -1.84
N PHE A 414 -15.92 -6.78 -2.01
CA PHE A 414 -15.81 -5.34 -1.83
C PHE A 414 -15.75 -4.93 -0.35
N LEU A 415 -15.52 -3.64 -0.08
CA LEU A 415 -15.47 -3.10 1.27
C LEU A 415 -16.79 -3.28 2.07
N ASP A 416 -17.92 -3.29 1.39
CA ASP A 416 -19.28 -3.42 1.94
C ASP A 416 -19.82 -4.87 1.91
N ASP A 417 -18.89 -5.84 1.84
CA ASP A 417 -19.17 -7.29 1.80
C ASP A 417 -20.00 -7.77 0.61
N VAL A 418 -20.23 -6.92 -0.40
CA VAL A 418 -20.78 -7.35 -1.69
C VAL A 418 -19.72 -8.18 -2.42
N THR A 419 -20.10 -9.33 -2.96
CA THR A 419 -19.19 -10.20 -3.72
C THR A 419 -19.20 -9.87 -5.20
N VAL A 420 -18.12 -10.22 -5.91
CA VAL A 420 -18.05 -10.11 -7.37
C VAL A 420 -19.19 -10.89 -8.04
N SER A 421 -19.47 -12.11 -7.57
CA SER A 421 -20.59 -12.92 -8.10
C SER A 421 -21.97 -12.24 -7.96
N GLN A 422 -22.19 -11.51 -6.86
CA GLN A 422 -23.41 -10.71 -6.71
C GLN A 422 -23.48 -9.55 -7.70
N VAL A 423 -22.35 -8.91 -8.02
CA VAL A 423 -22.26 -7.88 -9.05
C VAL A 423 -22.62 -8.46 -10.41
N GLU A 424 -22.05 -9.62 -10.77
CA GLU A 424 -22.32 -10.33 -12.03
C GLU A 424 -23.80 -10.72 -12.16
N GLU A 425 -24.36 -11.35 -11.11
CA GLU A 425 -25.77 -11.76 -11.12
C GLU A 425 -26.72 -10.55 -11.32
N VAL A 426 -26.45 -9.48 -10.59
CA VAL A 426 -27.32 -8.30 -10.57
C VAL A 426 -27.22 -7.48 -11.87
N LEU A 427 -26.02 -7.38 -12.46
CA LEU A 427 -25.78 -6.61 -13.67
C LEU A 427 -25.91 -7.46 -14.95
N GLY A 428 -25.86 -8.79 -14.84
CA GLY A 428 -25.82 -9.70 -16.00
C GLY A 428 -24.59 -9.42 -16.87
N MET A 429 -23.45 -9.16 -16.25
CA MET A 429 -22.16 -8.89 -16.91
C MET A 429 -21.10 -9.77 -16.27
N ARG A 430 -20.16 -10.28 -17.06
CA ARG A 430 -18.96 -10.93 -16.55
C ARG A 430 -18.04 -9.87 -15.95
N VAL A 431 -17.57 -10.07 -14.72
CA VAL A 431 -16.58 -9.19 -14.09
C VAL A 431 -15.17 -9.74 -14.34
N ILE A 432 -14.27 -8.84 -14.72
CA ILE A 432 -12.82 -9.10 -14.83
C ILE A 432 -12.10 -8.12 -13.91
N THR A 433 -11.31 -8.64 -12.98
CA THR A 433 -10.39 -7.85 -12.18
C THR A 433 -9.08 -7.65 -12.93
N VAL A 434 -8.55 -6.43 -12.93
CA VAL A 434 -7.34 -6.05 -13.67
C VAL A 434 -6.30 -5.55 -12.67
N GLU A 435 -5.11 -6.10 -12.74
CA GLU A 435 -4.00 -5.64 -11.90
C GLU A 435 -3.58 -4.20 -12.25
N PRO A 436 -2.97 -3.46 -11.31
CA PRO A 436 -2.68 -2.04 -11.47
C PRO A 436 -1.46 -1.77 -12.34
N GLY A 437 -1.41 -2.36 -13.54
CA GLY A 437 -0.34 -2.19 -14.52
C GLY A 437 -0.86 -1.84 -15.90
N GLY A 438 -0.09 -1.02 -16.64
CA GLY A 438 -0.45 -0.63 -18.02
C GLY A 438 -0.51 -1.81 -18.97
N ARG A 439 0.35 -2.81 -18.79
CA ARG A 439 0.35 -4.04 -19.55
C ARG A 439 -0.93 -4.86 -19.32
N ASP A 440 -1.30 -5.05 -18.06
CA ASP A 440 -2.52 -5.77 -17.68
C ASP A 440 -3.76 -5.05 -18.20
N PHE A 441 -3.76 -3.73 -18.17
CA PHE A 441 -4.84 -2.92 -18.74
C PHE A 441 -5.04 -3.20 -20.23
N VAL A 442 -3.95 -3.22 -21.03
CA VAL A 442 -4.01 -3.54 -22.46
C VAL A 442 -4.45 -4.98 -22.67
N GLU A 443 -3.84 -5.93 -21.97
CA GLU A 443 -4.16 -7.37 -22.10
C GLU A 443 -5.62 -7.68 -21.77
N ALA A 444 -6.17 -7.12 -20.70
CA ALA A 444 -7.56 -7.34 -20.30
C ALA A 444 -8.57 -6.84 -21.36
N ILE A 445 -8.19 -5.88 -22.20
CA ILE A 445 -9.04 -5.39 -23.30
C ILE A 445 -8.91 -6.25 -24.54
N ILE A 446 -7.69 -6.67 -24.91
CA ILE A 446 -7.44 -7.41 -26.16
C ILE A 446 -7.60 -8.93 -26.03
N ASN A 447 -7.54 -9.46 -24.81
CA ASN A 447 -7.66 -10.88 -24.51
C ASN A 447 -8.98 -11.18 -23.75
N PRO A 448 -10.00 -11.76 -24.39
CA PRO A 448 -11.25 -12.11 -23.70
C PRO A 448 -11.10 -13.14 -22.59
N GLU A 449 -10.03 -13.93 -22.62
CA GLU A 449 -9.71 -14.96 -21.60
C GLU A 449 -8.74 -14.43 -20.53
N TYR A 450 -8.52 -13.11 -20.47
CA TYR A 450 -7.68 -12.52 -19.43
C TYR A 450 -8.22 -12.89 -18.04
N CYS A 451 -7.30 -13.34 -17.19
CA CYS A 451 -7.53 -13.63 -15.79
C CYS A 451 -6.37 -13.00 -15.02
N SER A 452 -6.64 -12.29 -13.95
CA SER A 452 -5.57 -11.74 -13.12
C SER A 452 -4.88 -12.85 -12.34
N ASP A 453 -3.60 -12.68 -12.01
CA ASP A 453 -2.86 -13.67 -11.21
C ASP A 453 -3.46 -13.86 -9.80
N ARG A 454 -4.25 -12.90 -9.31
CA ARG A 454 -5.01 -13.02 -8.05
C ARG A 454 -6.15 -14.04 -8.10
N ASP A 455 -6.64 -14.36 -9.29
CA ASP A 455 -7.67 -15.38 -9.49
C ASP A 455 -7.08 -16.81 -9.46
N ASN A 456 -5.75 -16.94 -9.44
CA ASN A 456 -5.06 -18.20 -9.19
C ASN A 456 -4.88 -18.41 -7.69
N GLU A 457 -5.46 -19.46 -7.11
CA GLU A 457 -5.49 -19.82 -5.69
C GLU A 457 -4.11 -19.95 -5.00
N ASN A 458 -2.99 -19.67 -5.70
CA ASN A 458 -1.61 -19.84 -5.25
C ASN A 458 -0.80 -18.55 -5.17
N PHE A 459 -1.42 -17.36 -5.28
CA PHE A 459 -0.66 -16.11 -5.22
C PHE A 459 -0.39 -15.69 -3.77
N VAL A 460 0.77 -16.10 -3.25
CA VAL A 460 1.35 -15.51 -2.03
C VAL A 460 2.00 -14.19 -2.45
N TYR A 461 1.55 -13.09 -1.85
CA TYR A 461 2.17 -11.77 -2.01
C TYR A 461 3.61 -11.82 -1.46
N ILE A 462 4.54 -12.22 -2.29
CA ILE A 462 5.96 -11.97 -2.07
C ILE A 462 6.25 -10.67 -2.82
N GLN A 463 6.25 -9.54 -2.11
CA GLN A 463 6.97 -8.37 -2.60
C GLN A 463 8.44 -8.78 -2.74
N ALA A 464 8.84 -9.08 -3.96
CA ALA A 464 10.24 -9.27 -4.31
C ALA A 464 10.93 -7.89 -4.25
N TYR A 465 11.51 -7.58 -3.11
CA TYR A 465 12.65 -6.70 -3.07
C TYR A 465 13.88 -7.57 -3.30
N THR A 466 14.24 -7.78 -4.55
CA THR A 466 15.55 -8.28 -4.96
C THR A 466 16.05 -7.39 -6.09
N ASP A 467 17.17 -6.78 -5.79
CA ASP A 467 18.28 -6.13 -6.48
C ASP A 467 18.37 -4.64 -6.28
#